data_5c2ecd5a6aa6043ead59298f581a08ec
#
_entry.id   5c2ecd5a6aa6043ead59298f581a08ec
#
_cell.length_a   1.000
_cell.length_b   1.000
_cell.length_c   1.000
_cell.angle_alpha   90.00
_cell.angle_beta   90.00
_cell.angle_gamma   90.00
#
_symmetry.space_group_name_H-M   'P 1'
#
loop_
_entity.id
_entity.type
_entity.pdbx_description
1 polymer ?
#
loop_
_entity_poly.entity_id
_entity_poly.type
_entity_poly.pdbx_seq_one_letter_code
_entity_poly.pdbx_strand_id
1 'polypeptide(L)'
;MKFTEILEELKKGEKVTREEWEKGKTYRYKYIKLEHGDCVAYLKDDSVRHKGEELTNWIGCVFGCADFTAEDWKIYKEKEKNKSWKPKEGDTYFYISGTGKVISDNFMPCLPSDNDKVLFSNAFKTAEEAEHMVEKIKIINKLRELSNISFNDNYKQEKFVIFYNTENQQIRITQHTVIREIPFNIYFKNKEDCQKAIETIGEDNLKKYYFDVED
;
A
#
# COMPACT_ATOMS: atom_id res chain seq x y z
N MET A 1 -24.03 -9.62 -12.12
CA MET A 1 -24.53 -11.03 -12.16
C MET A 1 -25.39 -11.29 -10.93
N LYS A 2 -26.42 -12.09 -11.07
CA LYS A 2 -27.25 -12.54 -9.94
C LYS A 2 -26.47 -13.54 -9.07
N PHE A 3 -26.89 -13.73 -7.82
CA PHE A 3 -26.23 -14.67 -6.90
C PHE A 3 -26.21 -16.12 -7.45
N THR A 4 -27.28 -16.55 -8.11
CA THR A 4 -27.36 -17.90 -8.71
C THR A 4 -26.33 -18.13 -9.80
N GLU A 5 -26.01 -17.10 -10.59
CA GLU A 5 -25.00 -17.16 -11.66
C GLU A 5 -23.60 -17.19 -11.06
N ILE A 6 -23.36 -16.35 -10.06
CA ILE A 6 -22.05 -16.29 -9.40
C ILE A 6 -21.73 -17.53 -8.59
N LEU A 7 -22.74 -18.26 -8.11
CA LEU A 7 -22.56 -19.51 -7.41
C LEU A 7 -21.91 -20.60 -8.28
N GLU A 8 -22.22 -20.62 -9.57
CA GLU A 8 -21.57 -21.52 -10.51
C GLU A 8 -20.10 -21.17 -10.72
N GLU A 9 -19.77 -19.87 -10.74
CA GLU A 9 -18.37 -19.44 -10.82
C GLU A 9 -17.59 -19.81 -9.53
N LEU A 10 -18.22 -19.64 -8.36
CA LEU A 10 -17.66 -20.09 -7.09
C LEU A 10 -17.35 -21.59 -7.09
N LYS A 11 -18.25 -22.43 -7.61
CA LYS A 11 -18.04 -23.88 -7.73
C LYS A 11 -16.88 -24.25 -8.65
N LYS A 12 -16.57 -23.41 -9.64
CA LYS A 12 -15.38 -23.55 -10.49
C LYS A 12 -14.08 -23.14 -9.79
N GLY A 13 -14.16 -22.61 -8.56
CA GLY A 13 -13.02 -22.12 -7.78
C GLY A 13 -12.65 -20.67 -8.03
N GLU A 14 -13.49 -19.92 -8.75
CA GLU A 14 -13.28 -18.49 -8.98
C GLU A 14 -13.48 -17.70 -7.70
N LYS A 15 -12.77 -16.58 -7.60
CA LYS A 15 -12.96 -15.57 -6.56
C LYS A 15 -14.10 -14.66 -6.97
N VAL A 16 -15.04 -14.39 -6.08
CA VAL A 16 -16.20 -13.52 -6.38
C VAL A 16 -16.33 -12.38 -5.39
N THR A 17 -16.88 -11.28 -5.84
CA THR A 17 -17.10 -10.07 -5.03
C THR A 17 -18.37 -9.36 -5.46
N ARG A 18 -18.75 -8.32 -4.71
CA ARG A 18 -19.82 -7.38 -5.07
C ARG A 18 -19.24 -5.99 -5.32
N GLU A 19 -19.83 -5.26 -6.26
CA GLU A 19 -19.43 -3.86 -6.50
C GLU A 19 -19.66 -2.98 -5.27
N GLU A 20 -20.72 -3.25 -4.52
CA GLU A 20 -21.02 -2.56 -3.27
C GLU A 20 -19.92 -2.76 -2.22
N TRP A 21 -19.33 -3.96 -2.14
CA TRP A 21 -18.21 -4.24 -1.23
C TRP A 21 -16.95 -3.47 -1.61
N GLU A 22 -16.72 -3.25 -2.89
CA GLU A 22 -15.57 -2.44 -3.33
C GLU A 22 -15.73 -0.96 -3.01
N LYS A 23 -16.94 -0.42 -3.20
CA LYS A 23 -17.25 1.01 -3.01
C LYS A 23 -17.51 1.38 -1.54
N GLY A 24 -18.01 0.42 -0.75
CA GLY A 24 -18.46 0.67 0.61
C GLY A 24 -17.32 0.69 1.63
N LYS A 25 -17.25 1.77 2.44
CA LYS A 25 -16.34 1.84 3.60
C LYS A 25 -16.73 0.86 4.72
N THR A 26 -17.96 0.42 4.74
CA THR A 26 -18.58 -0.41 5.79
C THR A 26 -18.31 -1.91 5.59
N TYR A 27 -18.11 -2.34 4.38
CA TYR A 27 -17.89 -3.75 4.08
C TYR A 27 -16.42 -4.11 4.16
N ARG A 28 -16.10 -5.09 5.02
CA ARG A 28 -14.73 -5.58 5.23
C ARG A 28 -14.29 -6.60 4.18
N TYR A 29 -15.23 -7.16 3.41
CA TYR A 29 -14.95 -8.24 2.47
C TYR A 29 -14.32 -7.72 1.19
N LYS A 30 -13.28 -8.44 0.74
CA LYS A 30 -12.57 -8.21 -0.51
C LYS A 30 -13.12 -9.12 -1.58
N TYR A 31 -13.15 -10.40 -1.29
CA TYR A 31 -13.76 -11.44 -2.13
C TYR A 31 -14.08 -12.69 -1.31
N ILE A 32 -14.80 -13.61 -1.93
CA ILE A 32 -15.14 -14.92 -1.42
C ILE A 32 -14.62 -15.97 -2.40
N LYS A 33 -14.19 -17.12 -1.87
CA LYS A 33 -13.74 -18.27 -2.62
C LYS A 33 -14.21 -19.54 -1.94
N LEU A 34 -14.47 -20.59 -2.72
CA LEU A 34 -14.65 -21.95 -2.18
C LEU A 34 -13.29 -22.61 -1.97
N GLU A 35 -13.03 -23.05 -0.74
CA GLU A 35 -11.84 -23.81 -0.38
C GLU A 35 -12.25 -25.06 0.40
N HIS A 36 -11.90 -26.24 -0.12
CA HIS A 36 -12.23 -27.54 0.48
C HIS A 36 -13.74 -27.75 0.76
N GLY A 37 -14.59 -27.15 -0.06
CA GLY A 37 -16.05 -27.20 0.10
C GLY A 37 -16.65 -26.10 0.97
N ASP A 38 -15.82 -25.29 1.63
CA ASP A 38 -16.25 -24.20 2.49
C ASP A 38 -16.13 -22.84 1.79
N CYS A 39 -17.07 -21.95 2.08
CA CYS A 39 -17.04 -20.58 1.58
C CYS A 39 -16.13 -19.73 2.48
N VAL A 40 -15.00 -19.31 1.96
CA VAL A 40 -13.99 -18.52 2.69
C VAL A 40 -14.06 -17.06 2.25
N ALA A 41 -14.26 -16.14 3.21
CA ALA A 41 -14.26 -14.71 2.96
C ALA A 41 -12.88 -14.12 3.25
N TYR A 42 -12.38 -13.35 2.31
CA TYR A 42 -11.11 -12.62 2.41
C TYR A 42 -11.39 -11.14 2.68
N LEU A 43 -10.67 -10.57 3.64
CA LEU A 43 -10.87 -9.19 4.07
C LEU A 43 -9.99 -8.20 3.29
N LYS A 44 -10.38 -6.91 3.31
CA LYS A 44 -9.66 -5.85 2.59
C LYS A 44 -8.28 -5.53 3.17
N ASP A 45 -8.06 -5.80 4.44
CA ASP A 45 -6.78 -5.60 5.16
C ASP A 45 -5.77 -6.74 4.94
N ASP A 46 -6.03 -7.61 3.95
CA ASP A 46 -5.28 -8.85 3.68
C ASP A 46 -5.19 -9.80 4.90
N SER A 47 -5.89 -9.50 5.99
CA SER A 47 -6.07 -10.46 7.06
C SER A 47 -7.02 -11.56 6.59
N VAL A 48 -6.55 -12.78 6.67
CA VAL A 48 -7.37 -13.96 6.44
C VAL A 48 -7.99 -14.30 7.79
N ARG A 49 -9.29 -14.27 7.92
CA ARG A 49 -9.92 -14.96 9.04
C ARG A 49 -9.78 -16.45 8.77
N HIS A 50 -8.69 -16.98 9.32
CA HIS A 50 -8.38 -18.39 9.25
C HIS A 50 -9.40 -19.21 10.02
N LYS A 51 -9.88 -20.22 9.31
CA LYS A 51 -9.90 -21.61 9.63
C LYS A 51 -9.30 -21.91 11.01
N GLY A 52 -10.12 -22.27 11.94
CA GLY A 52 -9.63 -22.88 13.16
C GLY A 52 -10.64 -23.04 14.27
N GLU A 53 -11.72 -22.28 14.29
CA GLU A 53 -12.73 -22.42 15.31
C GLU A 53 -14.13 -22.42 14.65
N GLU A 54 -14.68 -23.62 14.52
CA GLU A 54 -16.10 -23.94 14.23
C GLU A 54 -16.80 -23.08 13.15
N LEU A 55 -16.39 -23.28 11.91
CA LEU A 55 -16.95 -22.61 10.72
C LEU A 55 -18.36 -23.10 10.33
N THR A 56 -18.92 -24.08 11.01
CA THR A 56 -20.25 -24.62 10.71
C THR A 56 -21.39 -23.64 10.95
N ASN A 57 -21.16 -22.56 11.70
CA ASN A 57 -22.13 -21.50 11.97
C ASN A 57 -21.94 -20.20 11.16
N TRP A 58 -20.95 -20.13 10.27
CA TRP A 58 -20.50 -18.87 9.65
C TRP A 58 -21.00 -18.63 8.23
N ILE A 59 -21.52 -19.61 7.53
CA ILE A 59 -22.13 -19.42 6.20
C ILE A 59 -23.28 -18.42 6.27
N GLY A 60 -24.02 -18.39 7.38
CA GLY A 60 -25.08 -17.42 7.64
C GLY A 60 -24.61 -15.99 7.98
N CYS A 61 -23.31 -15.81 8.32
CA CYS A 61 -22.77 -14.49 8.71
C CYS A 61 -22.01 -13.76 7.59
N VAL A 62 -21.62 -14.48 6.52
CA VAL A 62 -20.93 -13.87 5.36
C VAL A 62 -21.95 -13.29 4.39
N PHE A 63 -23.11 -13.90 4.29
CA PHE A 63 -24.18 -13.47 3.39
C PHE A 63 -25.39 -12.99 4.17
N GLY A 64 -25.72 -11.71 4.06
CA GLY A 64 -27.03 -11.19 4.46
C GLY A 64 -28.08 -11.49 3.39
N CYS A 65 -29.36 -11.37 3.74
CA CYS A 65 -30.46 -11.51 2.76
C CYS A 65 -30.27 -10.61 1.53
N ALA A 66 -29.69 -9.42 1.73
CA ALA A 66 -29.37 -8.49 0.67
C ALA A 66 -28.33 -9.03 -0.34
N ASP A 67 -27.44 -9.91 0.09
CA ASP A 67 -26.43 -10.49 -0.81
C ASP A 67 -27.04 -11.52 -1.75
N PHE A 68 -28.03 -12.29 -1.30
CA PHE A 68 -28.73 -13.29 -2.14
C PHE A 68 -29.61 -12.62 -3.21
N THR A 69 -30.11 -11.44 -2.95
CA THR A 69 -30.96 -10.68 -3.89
C THR A 69 -30.17 -9.70 -4.75
N ALA A 70 -28.88 -9.55 -4.49
CA ALA A 70 -28.02 -8.62 -5.21
C ALA A 70 -27.79 -9.03 -6.65
N GLU A 71 -27.74 -8.03 -7.53
CA GLU A 71 -27.46 -8.20 -8.97
C GLU A 71 -26.10 -7.66 -9.38
N ASP A 72 -25.30 -7.15 -8.42
CA ASP A 72 -24.00 -6.54 -8.60
C ASP A 72 -22.80 -7.50 -8.37
N TRP A 73 -23.07 -8.79 -8.35
CA TRP A 73 -22.04 -9.82 -8.24
C TRP A 73 -21.15 -9.86 -9.48
N LYS A 74 -19.86 -10.08 -9.26
CA LYS A 74 -18.86 -10.22 -10.33
C LYS A 74 -17.70 -11.12 -9.91
N ILE A 75 -16.98 -11.64 -10.89
CA ILE A 75 -15.72 -12.34 -10.66
C ILE A 75 -14.72 -11.30 -10.13
N TYR A 76 -14.10 -11.60 -9.01
CA TYR A 76 -13.04 -10.77 -8.43
C TYR A 76 -11.76 -11.00 -9.24
N LYS A 77 -11.33 -9.96 -9.90
CA LYS A 77 -9.98 -9.92 -10.47
C LYS A 77 -9.10 -9.22 -9.45
N GLU A 78 -8.07 -9.90 -8.98
CA GLU A 78 -7.05 -9.21 -8.22
C GLU A 78 -6.61 -8.02 -9.07
N LYS A 79 -6.77 -6.80 -8.52
CA LYS A 79 -6.01 -5.69 -9.08
C LYS A 79 -4.58 -6.20 -9.05
N GLU A 80 -3.95 -6.31 -10.20
CA GLU A 80 -2.53 -6.64 -10.22
C GLU A 80 -1.91 -5.72 -9.18
N LYS A 81 -1.56 -6.27 -8.02
CA LYS A 81 -0.69 -5.57 -7.07
C LYS A 81 0.46 -5.20 -7.96
N ASN A 82 0.72 -3.93 -8.14
CA ASN A 82 1.81 -3.45 -8.99
C ASN A 82 2.96 -4.41 -8.81
N LYS A 83 2.99 -5.48 -9.63
CA LYS A 83 4.18 -6.30 -9.73
C LYS A 83 5.20 -5.29 -10.15
N SER A 84 6.11 -4.96 -9.24
CA SER A 84 7.15 -4.01 -9.55
C SER A 84 7.63 -4.38 -10.94
N TRP A 85 7.44 -3.46 -11.88
CA TRP A 85 7.85 -3.70 -13.24
C TRP A 85 9.32 -4.17 -13.23
N LYS A 86 9.60 -5.20 -13.99
CA LYS A 86 10.96 -5.71 -14.14
C LYS A 86 11.28 -5.66 -15.61
N PRO A 87 12.39 -5.03 -15.98
CA PRO A 87 12.81 -4.99 -17.37
C PRO A 87 13.13 -6.40 -17.89
N LYS A 88 12.83 -6.63 -19.15
CA LYS A 88 13.28 -7.80 -19.91
C LYS A 88 14.51 -7.43 -20.71
N GLU A 89 15.24 -8.43 -21.19
CA GLU A 89 16.40 -8.24 -22.04
C GLU A 89 16.06 -7.32 -23.23
N GLY A 90 16.86 -6.26 -23.39
CA GLY A 90 16.68 -5.24 -24.42
C GLY A 90 15.68 -4.12 -24.09
N ASP A 91 14.91 -4.22 -23.01
CA ASP A 91 14.02 -3.14 -22.60
C ASP A 91 14.84 -1.92 -22.17
N THR A 92 14.42 -0.73 -22.61
CA THR A 92 14.93 0.53 -22.06
C THR A 92 14.37 0.71 -20.66
N TYR A 93 15.22 1.01 -19.70
CA TYR A 93 14.85 1.32 -18.34
C TYR A 93 15.57 2.57 -17.84
N PHE A 94 15.08 3.15 -16.76
CA PHE A 94 15.64 4.33 -16.11
C PHE A 94 16.14 3.96 -14.72
N TYR A 95 17.20 4.61 -14.27
CA TYR A 95 17.74 4.41 -12.93
C TYR A 95 18.33 5.70 -12.37
N ILE A 96 18.45 5.77 -11.06
CA ILE A 96 19.05 6.88 -10.34
C ILE A 96 20.53 6.57 -10.12
N SER A 97 21.40 7.42 -10.64
CA SER A 97 22.84 7.29 -10.48
C SER A 97 23.29 7.66 -9.05
N GLY A 98 24.54 7.34 -8.70
CA GLY A 98 25.15 7.73 -7.43
C GLY A 98 25.21 9.25 -7.19
N THR A 99 24.99 10.07 -8.23
CA THR A 99 24.91 11.54 -8.14
C THR A 99 23.47 12.06 -8.08
N GLY A 100 22.46 11.16 -8.00
CA GLY A 100 21.05 11.52 -7.99
C GLY A 100 20.46 11.91 -9.34
N LYS A 101 21.17 11.69 -10.44
CA LYS A 101 20.64 11.95 -11.79
C LYS A 101 19.93 10.73 -12.33
N VAL A 102 18.82 10.94 -13.03
CA VAL A 102 18.14 9.89 -13.79
C VAL A 102 18.90 9.62 -15.08
N ILE A 103 19.18 8.37 -15.35
CA ILE A 103 19.90 7.88 -16.52
C ILE A 103 19.07 6.76 -17.15
N SER A 104 19.04 6.71 -18.49
CA SER A 104 18.44 5.60 -19.25
C SER A 104 19.52 4.61 -19.68
N ASP A 105 19.17 3.33 -19.73
CA ASP A 105 20.02 2.25 -20.22
C ASP A 105 19.15 1.13 -20.81
N ASN A 106 19.77 0.20 -21.54
CA ASN A 106 19.10 -1.00 -22.03
C ASN A 106 19.45 -2.19 -21.10
N PHE A 107 18.42 -2.86 -20.59
CA PHE A 107 18.61 -3.94 -19.64
C PHE A 107 19.28 -5.15 -20.27
N MET A 108 20.38 -5.58 -19.68
CA MET A 108 21.11 -6.77 -20.06
C MET A 108 21.25 -7.72 -18.87
N PRO A 109 20.48 -8.82 -18.83
CA PRO A 109 20.47 -9.75 -17.67
C PRO A 109 21.83 -10.44 -17.42
N CYS A 110 22.73 -10.43 -18.39
CA CYS A 110 24.11 -10.91 -18.23
C CYS A 110 25.01 -9.93 -17.45
N LEU A 111 24.60 -8.67 -17.29
CA LEU A 111 25.35 -7.67 -16.53
C LEU A 111 24.93 -7.66 -15.07
N PRO A 112 25.84 -7.95 -14.11
CA PRO A 112 25.54 -7.90 -12.68
C PRO A 112 25.00 -6.53 -12.24
N SER A 113 25.54 -5.43 -12.78
CA SER A 113 25.10 -4.06 -12.45
C SER A 113 23.63 -3.80 -12.75
N ASP A 114 23.08 -4.40 -13.80
CA ASP A 114 21.66 -4.22 -14.15
C ASP A 114 20.75 -5.04 -13.24
N ASN A 115 21.17 -6.26 -12.92
CA ASN A 115 20.48 -7.09 -11.95
C ASN A 115 20.47 -6.45 -10.55
N ASP A 116 21.58 -5.83 -10.15
CA ASP A 116 21.65 -5.11 -8.87
C ASP A 116 20.67 -3.93 -8.85
N LYS A 117 20.56 -3.14 -9.92
CA LYS A 117 19.58 -2.06 -10.01
C LYS A 117 18.15 -2.57 -9.83
N VAL A 118 17.80 -3.71 -10.43
CA VAL A 118 16.49 -4.36 -10.26
C VAL A 118 16.31 -4.87 -8.82
N LEU A 119 17.33 -5.51 -8.26
CA LEU A 119 17.31 -6.06 -6.90
C LEU A 119 17.08 -4.97 -5.86
N PHE A 120 17.75 -3.83 -6.02
CA PHE A 120 17.62 -2.68 -5.11
C PHE A 120 16.48 -1.72 -5.47
N SER A 121 15.56 -2.15 -6.34
CA SER A 121 14.41 -1.33 -6.77
C SER A 121 14.81 0.02 -7.39
N ASN A 122 15.94 0.07 -8.05
CA ASN A 122 16.47 1.23 -8.76
C ASN A 122 16.37 1.04 -10.28
N ALA A 123 15.33 0.35 -10.74
CA ALA A 123 15.01 0.20 -12.16
C ALA A 123 13.54 0.63 -12.36
N PHE A 124 13.33 1.67 -13.14
CA PHE A 124 12.03 2.30 -13.38
C PHE A 124 11.65 2.15 -14.85
N LYS A 125 10.35 2.06 -15.10
CA LYS A 125 9.82 1.91 -16.45
C LYS A 125 9.90 3.22 -17.23
N THR A 126 9.74 4.35 -16.55
CA THR A 126 9.75 5.68 -17.17
C THR A 126 10.70 6.63 -16.42
N ALA A 127 11.09 7.70 -17.09
CA ALA A 127 11.92 8.76 -16.50
C ALA A 127 11.17 9.44 -15.35
N GLU A 128 9.85 9.66 -15.52
CA GLU A 128 8.99 10.32 -14.55
C GLU A 128 8.91 9.53 -13.23
N GLU A 129 8.83 8.18 -13.31
CA GLU A 129 8.87 7.32 -12.11
C GLU A 129 10.21 7.47 -11.37
N ALA A 130 11.31 7.51 -12.10
CA ALA A 130 12.64 7.70 -11.51
C ALA A 130 12.80 9.11 -10.90
N GLU A 131 12.33 10.15 -11.58
CA GLU A 131 12.33 11.52 -11.09
C GLU A 131 11.46 11.67 -9.83
N HIS A 132 10.29 11.04 -9.81
CA HIS A 132 9.43 11.00 -8.63
C HIS A 132 10.16 10.38 -7.43
N MET A 133 10.87 9.28 -7.65
CA MET A 133 11.66 8.65 -6.59
C MET A 133 12.82 9.54 -6.11
N VAL A 134 13.47 10.29 -7.00
CA VAL A 134 14.50 11.28 -6.61
C VAL A 134 13.91 12.33 -5.67
N GLU A 135 12.76 12.91 -6.01
CA GLU A 135 12.10 13.91 -5.16
C GLU A 135 11.65 13.28 -3.82
N LYS A 136 11.10 12.08 -3.85
CA LYS A 136 10.76 11.32 -2.63
C LYS A 136 11.96 11.16 -1.69
N ILE A 137 13.10 10.75 -2.22
CA ILE A 137 14.35 10.58 -1.44
C ILE A 137 14.79 11.93 -0.84
N LYS A 138 14.73 13.02 -1.60
CA LYS A 138 15.07 14.36 -1.10
C LYS A 138 14.18 14.78 0.06
N ILE A 139 12.87 14.54 -0.07
CA ILE A 139 11.90 14.88 0.98
C ILE A 139 12.12 14.02 2.23
N ILE A 140 12.35 12.71 2.08
CA ILE A 140 12.66 11.83 3.21
C ILE A 140 13.92 12.30 3.94
N ASN A 141 14.96 12.65 3.22
CA ASN A 141 16.19 13.15 3.82
C ASN A 141 15.95 14.49 4.54
N LYS A 142 15.16 15.38 3.94
CA LYS A 142 14.81 16.64 4.57
C LYS A 142 13.97 16.47 5.84
N LEU A 143 13.01 15.55 5.83
CA LEU A 143 12.24 15.20 7.02
C LEU A 143 13.15 14.65 8.13
N ARG A 144 14.12 13.79 7.78
CA ARG A 144 15.09 13.24 8.74
C ARG A 144 16.00 14.32 9.34
N GLU A 145 16.47 15.29 8.54
CA GLU A 145 17.23 16.43 9.02
C GLU A 145 16.41 17.26 10.01
N LEU A 146 15.12 17.50 9.73
CA LEU A 146 14.24 18.30 10.56
C LEU A 146 13.74 17.55 11.80
N SER A 147 13.69 16.24 11.77
CA SER A 147 13.21 15.41 12.88
C SER A 147 14.11 15.48 14.13
N ASN A 148 15.41 15.61 13.92
CA ASN A 148 16.45 15.81 14.96
C ASN A 148 16.24 14.93 16.24
N ILE A 149 15.74 13.72 16.06
CA ILE A 149 15.55 12.75 17.14
C ILE A 149 16.74 11.78 17.18
N SER A 150 17.41 11.70 18.32
CA SER A 150 18.22 10.55 18.68
C SER A 150 17.37 9.61 19.55
N PHE A 151 17.29 8.34 19.17
CA PHE A 151 16.65 7.32 20.00
C PHE A 151 17.57 6.99 21.18
N ASN A 152 17.37 7.71 22.29
CA ASN A 152 17.89 7.29 23.57
C ASN A 152 16.87 6.38 24.23
N ASP A 153 17.33 5.41 25.02
CA ASP A 153 16.58 4.33 25.69
C ASP A 153 15.41 4.76 26.60
N ASN A 154 14.89 5.95 26.45
CA ASN A 154 13.79 6.45 27.24
C ASN A 154 12.46 6.07 26.61
N TYR A 155 11.99 4.85 26.91
CA TYR A 155 10.78 4.20 26.41
C TYR A 155 9.44 4.95 26.66
N LYS A 156 9.48 6.07 27.35
CA LYS A 156 8.28 6.86 27.69
C LYS A 156 8.22 8.23 26.99
N GLN A 157 9.09 8.50 26.05
CA GLN A 157 9.09 9.78 25.37
C GLN A 157 7.94 9.84 24.35
N GLU A 158 7.08 10.82 24.51
CA GLU A 158 6.07 11.17 23.50
C GLU A 158 6.77 11.58 22.22
N LYS A 159 6.29 11.05 21.09
CA LYS A 159 6.82 11.31 19.77
C LYS A 159 5.68 11.72 18.85
N PHE A 160 5.99 12.55 17.88
CA PHE A 160 5.03 13.04 16.92
C PHE A 160 5.37 12.53 15.54
N VAL A 161 4.35 12.24 14.74
CA VAL A 161 4.49 11.83 13.34
C VAL A 161 3.55 12.65 12.46
N ILE A 162 4.01 12.87 11.24
CA ILE A 162 3.20 13.46 10.18
C ILE A 162 2.54 12.30 9.44
N PHE A 163 1.22 12.36 9.25
CA PHE A 163 0.47 11.33 8.52
C PHE A 163 -0.56 11.97 7.58
N TYR A 164 -0.94 11.23 6.55
CA TYR A 164 -2.02 11.61 5.64
C TYR A 164 -3.30 10.92 6.05
N ASN A 165 -4.33 11.70 6.36
CA ASN A 165 -5.66 11.18 6.63
C ASN A 165 -6.44 11.04 5.32
N THR A 166 -6.68 9.81 4.90
CA THR A 166 -7.38 9.49 3.65
C THR A 166 -8.86 9.83 3.66
N GLU A 167 -9.49 9.99 4.85
CA GLU A 167 -10.93 10.31 4.94
C GLU A 167 -11.21 11.76 4.57
N ASN A 168 -10.39 12.69 5.05
CA ASN A 168 -10.54 14.12 4.79
C ASN A 168 -9.45 14.71 3.90
N GLN A 169 -8.57 13.88 3.33
CA GLN A 169 -7.51 14.24 2.41
C GLN A 169 -6.54 15.31 2.95
N GLN A 170 -6.25 15.26 4.25
CA GLN A 170 -5.43 16.25 4.94
C GLN A 170 -4.19 15.64 5.56
N ILE A 171 -3.09 16.40 5.55
CA ILE A 171 -1.91 16.11 6.36
C ILE A 171 -2.22 16.51 7.81
N ARG A 172 -1.92 15.62 8.73
CA ARG A 172 -2.13 15.82 10.16
C ARG A 172 -0.91 15.38 10.95
N ILE A 173 -0.83 15.90 12.17
CA ILE A 173 0.17 15.52 13.16
C ILE A 173 -0.53 14.74 14.25
N THR A 174 0.01 13.58 14.61
CA THR A 174 -0.47 12.80 15.74
C THR A 174 0.66 12.50 16.70
N GLN A 175 0.27 12.35 17.97
CA GLN A 175 1.16 11.94 19.05
C GLN A 175 1.10 10.43 19.19
N HIS A 176 2.26 9.81 19.32
CA HIS A 176 2.41 8.40 19.61
C HIS A 176 3.25 8.18 20.86
N THR A 177 2.75 7.36 21.77
CA THR A 177 3.58 6.78 22.81
C THR A 177 4.25 5.55 22.21
N VAL A 178 5.48 5.70 21.73
CA VAL A 178 6.18 4.62 21.04
C VAL A 178 6.93 3.78 22.05
N ILE A 179 6.46 2.56 22.27
CA ILE A 179 7.15 1.55 23.07
C ILE A 179 8.25 0.86 22.25
N ARG A 180 8.12 0.90 20.91
CA ARG A 180 9.09 0.31 19.96
C ARG A 180 9.24 1.24 18.76
N GLU A 181 10.45 1.31 18.25
CA GLU A 181 10.71 1.98 16.99
C GLU A 181 10.07 1.18 15.86
N ILE A 182 9.26 1.88 15.04
CA ILE A 182 8.75 1.30 13.79
C ILE A 182 9.77 1.67 12.71
N PRO A 183 10.43 0.69 12.09
CA PRO A 183 11.39 0.96 11.02
C PRO A 183 10.77 1.85 9.94
N PHE A 184 11.57 2.77 9.41
CA PHE A 184 11.21 3.73 8.37
C PHE A 184 10.25 4.87 8.74
N ASN A 185 9.66 4.89 9.96
CA ASN A 185 8.91 6.05 10.42
C ASN A 185 9.85 7.19 10.81
N ILE A 186 9.45 8.41 10.46
CA ILE A 186 10.15 9.63 10.84
C ILE A 186 9.39 10.25 12.02
N TYR A 187 10.04 10.30 13.16
CA TYR A 187 9.48 10.83 14.39
C TYR A 187 10.05 12.21 14.70
N PHE A 188 9.23 13.06 15.31
CA PHE A 188 9.61 14.39 15.78
C PHE A 188 9.49 14.47 17.29
N LYS A 189 10.27 15.34 17.89
CA LYS A 189 10.31 15.54 19.35
C LYS A 189 9.05 16.22 19.88
N ASN A 190 8.49 17.12 19.10
CA ASN A 190 7.31 17.92 19.46
C ASN A 190 6.48 18.23 18.21
N LYS A 191 5.29 18.78 18.43
CA LYS A 191 4.35 19.14 17.36
C LYS A 191 4.86 20.31 16.51
N GLU A 192 5.58 21.22 17.12
CA GLU A 192 6.13 22.41 16.49
C GLU A 192 7.18 22.04 15.42
N ASP A 193 8.02 21.04 15.69
CA ASP A 193 8.98 20.51 14.70
C ASP A 193 8.27 19.85 13.53
N CYS A 194 7.17 19.11 13.75
CA CYS A 194 6.32 18.60 12.68
C CYS A 194 5.74 19.71 11.82
N GLN A 195 5.19 20.75 12.46
CA GLN A 195 4.58 21.88 11.77
C GLN A 195 5.61 22.61 10.91
N LYS A 196 6.80 22.88 11.47
CA LYS A 196 7.91 23.48 10.74
C LYS A 196 8.36 22.63 9.55
N ALA A 197 8.35 21.30 9.70
CA ALA A 197 8.69 20.39 8.60
C ALA A 197 7.64 20.46 7.47
N ILE A 198 6.34 20.50 7.81
CA ILE A 198 5.26 20.67 6.84
C ILE A 198 5.41 22.00 6.10
N GLU A 199 5.65 23.11 6.82
CA GLU A 199 5.83 24.42 6.22
C GLU A 199 7.07 24.52 5.33
N THR A 200 8.18 23.86 5.74
CA THR A 200 9.44 23.89 4.99
C THR A 200 9.35 23.10 3.68
N ILE A 201 8.65 21.97 3.68
CA ILE A 201 8.55 21.08 2.52
C ILE A 201 7.36 21.45 1.65
N GLY A 202 6.27 21.90 2.26
CA GLY A 202 4.98 22.17 1.63
C GLY A 202 4.07 20.94 1.62
N GLU A 203 2.78 21.17 1.89
CA GLU A 203 1.78 20.10 1.95
C GLU A 203 1.66 19.34 0.62
N ASP A 204 1.68 20.01 -0.51
CA ASP A 204 1.54 19.40 -1.83
C ASP A 204 2.72 18.47 -2.15
N ASN A 205 3.94 18.88 -1.81
CA ASN A 205 5.12 18.03 -1.96
C ASN A 205 5.06 16.81 -1.05
N LEU A 206 4.58 16.98 0.20
CA LEU A 206 4.39 15.86 1.11
C LEU A 206 3.32 14.90 0.59
N LYS A 207 2.18 15.39 0.11
CA LYS A 207 1.13 14.56 -0.48
C LYS A 207 1.67 13.80 -1.67
N LYS A 208 2.23 14.50 -2.65
CA LYS A 208 2.66 13.92 -3.92
C LYS A 208 3.82 12.93 -3.77
N TYR A 209 4.87 13.31 -3.05
CA TYR A 209 6.13 12.56 -3.06
C TYR A 209 6.36 11.71 -1.81
N TYR A 210 5.83 12.09 -0.64
CA TYR A 210 6.03 11.31 0.58
C TYR A 210 4.92 10.31 0.82
N PHE A 211 3.67 10.72 0.58
CA PHE A 211 2.49 9.89 0.76
C PHE A 211 1.99 9.23 -0.53
N ASP A 212 2.59 9.53 -1.69
CA ASP A 212 2.19 9.01 -3.00
C ASP A 212 0.69 9.23 -3.29
N VAL A 213 0.18 10.41 -2.95
CA VAL A 213 -1.21 10.80 -3.21
C VAL A 213 -1.25 11.51 -4.56
N GLU A 214 -1.99 10.94 -5.49
CA GLU A 214 -2.32 11.57 -6.76
C GLU A 214 -3.60 12.40 -6.58
N ASP A 215 -3.63 13.62 -7.15
CA ASP A 215 -4.79 14.51 -7.17
C ASP A 215 -5.92 13.98 -8.05
#